data_3a33e22a516d24a5b11b2f1c5b7466b3
#
_entry.id   3a33e22a516d24a5b11b2f1c5b7466b3
#
_cell.length_a   1.000
_cell.length_b   1.000
_cell.length_c   1.000
_cell.angle_alpha   90.00
_cell.angle_beta   90.00
_cell.angle_gamma   90.00
#
_symmetry.space_group_name_H-M   'P 1'
#
loop_
_entity.id
_entity.type
_entity.pdbx_description
1 polymer ?
#
loop_
_entity_poly.entity_id
_entity_poly.type
_entity_poly.pdbx_seq_one_letter_code
_entity_poly.pdbx_strand_id
1 'polypeptide(L)'
;IHIKNLSADSLFGEGGIFIGEPSYLEMPQSMLAIIFMMELAFEAMGMQELKAKIKSGNDHAINFNLKLGYRLIPNQPAGFQYYSVNKSEFDEATIQLRKSAQKMYGDSTGFDSVSSDGLRKTVLNSIVASPYFKSFSL
;
A
#
# COMPACT_ATOMS: atom_id res chain seq x y z
N ILE A 1 9.10 0.77 -3.05
CA ILE A 1 7.92 0.67 -2.16
C ILE A 1 8.39 0.13 -0.82
N HIS A 2 7.84 0.64 0.26
CA HIS A 2 8.19 0.20 1.62
C HIS A 2 7.00 0.40 2.57
N ILE A 3 7.03 -0.37 3.65
CA ILE A 3 6.27 -0.09 4.86
C ILE A 3 7.29 0.03 6.00
N LYS A 4 7.19 1.09 6.78
CA LYS A 4 8.09 1.39 7.90
C LYS A 4 7.29 1.84 9.13
N ASN A 5 7.99 2.12 10.22
CA ASN A 5 7.38 2.62 11.47
C ASN A 5 6.22 1.72 11.93
N LEU A 6 6.47 0.39 11.88
CA LEU A 6 5.51 -0.60 12.36
C LEU A 6 5.26 -0.41 13.85
N SER A 7 4.00 -0.47 14.27
CA SER A 7 3.65 -0.56 15.71
C SER A 7 4.13 -1.90 16.29
N ALA A 8 4.28 -1.96 17.61
CA ALA A 8 4.76 -3.16 18.29
C ALA A 8 3.91 -4.41 18.04
N ASP A 9 2.60 -4.22 17.82
CA ASP A 9 1.65 -5.26 17.46
C ASP A 9 1.55 -5.48 15.94
N SER A 10 2.31 -4.72 15.14
CA SER A 10 2.32 -4.73 13.66
C SER A 10 0.97 -4.42 13.00
N LEU A 11 0.01 -3.84 13.73
CA LEU A 11 -1.32 -3.49 13.20
C LEU A 11 -1.33 -2.15 12.44
N PHE A 12 -0.31 -1.31 12.66
CA PHE A 12 -0.19 0.01 12.06
C PHE A 12 1.19 0.20 11.44
N GLY A 13 1.26 0.90 10.34
CA GLY A 13 2.52 1.21 9.66
C GLY A 13 2.43 2.43 8.76
N GLU A 14 3.57 2.93 8.32
CA GLU A 14 3.67 4.03 7.36
C GLU A 14 4.06 3.45 6.00
N GLY A 15 3.14 3.51 5.05
CA GLY A 15 3.38 3.12 3.65
C GLY A 15 4.04 4.24 2.85
N GLY A 16 4.86 3.86 1.88
CA GLY A 16 5.47 4.83 0.98
C GLY A 16 5.97 4.22 -0.32
N ILE A 17 6.01 5.07 -1.35
CA ILE A 17 6.58 4.75 -2.64
C ILE A 17 7.61 5.81 -3.00
N PHE A 18 8.75 5.37 -3.51
CA PHE A 18 9.74 6.22 -4.16
C PHE A 18 9.89 5.77 -5.61
N ILE A 19 9.71 6.70 -6.53
CA ILE A 19 9.86 6.49 -7.97
C ILE A 19 11.03 7.35 -8.42
N GLY A 20 12.17 6.69 -8.73
CA GLY A 20 13.41 7.38 -9.11
C GLY A 20 13.41 7.88 -10.56
N GLU A 21 12.60 7.28 -11.41
CA GLU A 21 12.49 7.65 -12.82
C GLU A 21 11.18 8.40 -13.08
N PRO A 22 11.23 9.70 -13.46
CA PRO A 22 10.02 10.53 -13.61
C PRO A 22 9.00 9.97 -14.59
N SER A 23 9.43 9.27 -15.64
CA SER A 23 8.52 8.66 -16.62
C SER A 23 7.56 7.64 -16.03
N TYR A 24 7.88 7.06 -14.89
CA TYR A 24 7.01 6.10 -14.19
C TYR A 24 6.01 6.75 -13.23
N LEU A 25 6.11 8.06 -12.95
CA LEU A 25 5.23 8.74 -11.98
C LEU A 25 3.75 8.66 -12.35
N GLU A 26 3.45 8.72 -13.66
CA GLU A 26 2.07 8.69 -14.18
C GLU A 26 1.68 7.35 -14.77
N MET A 27 2.57 6.36 -14.71
CA MET A 27 2.30 5.05 -15.29
C MET A 27 1.39 4.19 -14.40
N PRO A 28 0.47 3.41 -15.00
CA PRO A 28 -0.40 2.49 -14.27
C PRO A 28 0.37 1.51 -13.38
N GLN A 29 1.57 1.09 -13.79
CA GLN A 29 2.41 0.15 -13.05
C GLN A 29 2.76 0.63 -11.64
N SER A 30 3.00 1.92 -11.47
CA SER A 30 3.28 2.51 -10.15
C SER A 30 2.07 2.41 -9.22
N MET A 31 0.88 2.67 -9.76
CA MET A 31 -0.37 2.52 -9.03
C MET A 31 -0.65 1.06 -8.68
N LEU A 32 -0.44 0.15 -9.62
CA LEU A 32 -0.64 -1.28 -9.39
C LEU A 32 0.32 -1.84 -8.34
N ALA A 33 1.59 -1.42 -8.38
CA ALA A 33 2.58 -1.86 -7.41
C ALA A 33 2.22 -1.43 -5.98
N ILE A 34 1.72 -0.20 -5.79
CA ILE A 34 1.29 0.24 -4.46
C ILE A 34 0.00 -0.44 -4.00
N ILE A 35 -0.96 -0.67 -4.89
CA ILE A 35 -2.18 -1.43 -4.58
C ILE A 35 -1.79 -2.84 -4.10
N PHE A 36 -0.90 -3.52 -4.80
CA PHE A 36 -0.42 -4.85 -4.42
C PHE A 36 0.27 -4.85 -3.04
N MET A 37 1.13 -3.86 -2.77
CA MET A 37 1.78 -3.71 -1.47
C MET A 37 0.76 -3.48 -0.35
N MET A 38 -0.25 -2.66 -0.57
CA MET A 38 -1.30 -2.40 0.41
C MET A 38 -2.19 -3.62 0.65
N GLU A 39 -2.48 -4.41 -0.39
CA GLU A 39 -3.16 -5.70 -0.24
C GLU A 39 -2.35 -6.67 0.63
N LEU A 40 -1.04 -6.78 0.39
CA LEU A 40 -0.18 -7.58 1.26
C LEU A 40 -0.22 -7.09 2.70
N ALA A 41 -0.20 -5.78 2.93
CA ALA A 41 -0.27 -5.20 4.27
C ALA A 41 -1.58 -5.57 4.98
N PHE A 42 -2.71 -5.35 4.33
CA PHE A 42 -4.02 -5.59 4.94
C PHE A 42 -4.37 -7.08 5.03
N GLU A 43 -4.13 -7.84 3.96
CA GLU A 43 -4.60 -9.22 3.86
C GLU A 43 -3.60 -10.23 4.44
N ALA A 44 -2.32 -10.02 4.19
CA ALA A 44 -1.29 -10.95 4.54
C ALA A 44 -0.66 -10.64 5.91
N MET A 45 -0.39 -9.36 6.19
CA MET A 45 0.20 -8.93 7.46
C MET A 45 -0.86 -8.62 8.53
N GLY A 46 -2.16 -8.55 8.15
CA GLY A 46 -3.26 -8.27 9.07
C GLY A 46 -3.28 -6.84 9.59
N MET A 47 -2.64 -5.90 8.88
CA MET A 47 -2.63 -4.50 9.28
C MET A 47 -4.04 -3.91 9.27
N GLN A 48 -4.34 -3.08 10.25
CA GLN A 48 -5.64 -2.42 10.37
C GLN A 48 -5.66 -1.04 9.71
N GLU A 49 -4.51 -0.35 9.73
CA GLU A 49 -4.39 1.00 9.21
C GLU A 49 -2.98 1.24 8.64
N LEU A 50 -2.92 1.92 7.50
CA LEU A 50 -1.70 2.45 6.94
C LEU A 50 -1.73 3.98 7.01
N LYS A 51 -0.60 4.58 7.35
CA LYS A 51 -0.39 6.02 7.40
C LYS A 51 0.53 6.47 6.27
N ALA A 52 0.36 7.71 5.84
CA ALA A 52 1.26 8.38 4.92
C ALA A 52 1.61 9.77 5.48
N LYS A 53 2.90 10.12 5.43
CA LYS A 53 3.40 11.44 5.79
C LYS A 53 3.81 12.16 4.52
N ILE A 54 3.14 13.25 4.18
CA ILE A 54 3.34 13.97 2.93
C ILE A 54 3.73 15.42 3.25
N LYS A 55 4.76 15.93 2.57
CA LYS A 55 5.14 17.35 2.67
C LYS A 55 4.00 18.21 2.16
N SER A 56 3.64 19.26 2.91
CA SER A 56 2.62 20.22 2.52
C SER A 56 2.96 20.86 1.16
N GLY A 57 1.98 20.93 0.26
CA GLY A 57 2.17 21.42 -1.11
C GLY A 57 2.71 20.38 -2.11
N ASN A 58 2.91 19.12 -1.69
CA ASN A 58 3.17 18.04 -2.64
C ASN A 58 1.84 17.46 -3.16
N ASP A 59 1.17 18.26 -4.01
CA ASP A 59 -0.18 17.95 -4.51
C ASP A 59 -0.21 16.64 -5.31
N HIS A 60 0.88 16.29 -5.99
CA HIS A 60 0.98 15.02 -6.70
C HIS A 60 0.88 13.82 -5.74
N ALA A 61 1.66 13.83 -4.67
CA ALA A 61 1.60 12.77 -3.66
C ALA A 61 0.26 12.77 -2.91
N ILE A 62 -0.29 13.94 -2.62
CA ILE A 62 -1.62 14.07 -1.99
C ILE A 62 -2.67 13.40 -2.86
N ASN A 63 -2.78 13.80 -4.13
CA ASN A 63 -3.77 13.27 -5.06
C ASN A 63 -3.58 11.77 -5.31
N PHE A 64 -2.34 11.31 -5.36
CA PHE A 64 -2.03 9.89 -5.48
C PHE A 64 -2.59 9.09 -4.28
N ASN A 65 -2.35 9.53 -3.05
CA ASN A 65 -2.83 8.86 -1.85
C ASN A 65 -4.36 8.94 -1.71
N LEU A 66 -4.98 10.06 -2.07
CA LEU A 66 -6.45 10.17 -2.08
C LEU A 66 -7.12 9.13 -3.00
N LYS A 67 -6.51 8.82 -4.16
CA LYS A 67 -7.00 7.75 -5.06
C LYS A 67 -6.91 6.36 -4.45
N LEU A 68 -6.08 6.16 -3.44
CA LEU A 68 -5.94 4.91 -2.70
C LEU A 68 -6.83 4.84 -1.45
N GLY A 69 -7.69 5.85 -1.24
CA GLY A 69 -8.60 5.91 -0.10
C GLY A 69 -8.06 6.58 1.15
N TYR A 70 -6.82 7.10 1.11
CA TYR A 70 -6.28 7.84 2.25
C TYR A 70 -7.09 9.08 2.56
N ARG A 71 -7.29 9.38 3.85
CA ARG A 71 -7.98 10.56 4.35
C ARG A 71 -7.07 11.39 5.23
N LEU A 72 -7.19 12.71 5.14
CA LEU A 72 -6.42 13.63 5.96
C LEU A 72 -6.78 13.45 7.44
N ILE A 73 -5.76 13.24 8.26
CA ILE A 73 -5.91 13.27 9.72
C ILE A 73 -6.00 14.74 10.14
N PRO A 74 -7.01 15.18 10.91
CA PRO A 74 -7.16 16.58 11.32
C PRO A 74 -6.07 17.03 12.30
N ASN A 75 -5.95 18.36 12.51
CA ASN A 75 -5.08 19.01 13.50
C ASN A 75 -3.58 18.69 13.33
N GLN A 76 -3.06 18.90 12.14
CA GLN A 76 -1.68 18.60 11.79
C GLN A 76 -0.71 19.76 12.09
N PRO A 77 0.56 19.48 12.45
CA PRO A 77 1.60 20.50 12.54
C PRO A 77 1.92 21.08 11.14
N ALA A 78 2.45 22.29 11.12
CA ALA A 78 2.87 22.94 9.88
C ALA A 78 3.99 22.14 9.17
N GLY A 79 3.98 22.16 7.84
CA GLY A 79 5.04 21.62 6.99
C GLY A 79 4.82 20.18 6.49
N PHE A 80 4.05 19.36 7.21
CA PHE A 80 3.68 18.01 6.79
C PHE A 80 2.19 17.76 7.05
N GLN A 81 1.62 16.92 6.21
CA GLN A 81 0.26 16.40 6.37
C GLN A 81 0.33 14.90 6.56
N TYR A 82 -0.47 14.38 7.48
CA TYR A 82 -0.60 12.96 7.73
C TYR A 82 -1.96 12.48 7.25
N TYR A 83 -1.95 11.37 6.58
CA TYR A 83 -3.12 10.70 6.05
C TYR A 83 -3.19 9.30 6.61
N SER A 84 -4.39 8.74 6.72
CA SER A 84 -4.58 7.34 7.06
C SER A 84 -5.60 6.69 6.14
N VAL A 85 -5.50 5.38 6.04
CA VAL A 85 -6.43 4.54 5.31
C VAL A 85 -6.56 3.20 6.01
N ASN A 86 -7.79 2.72 6.20
CA ASN A 86 -8.08 1.36 6.61
C ASN A 86 -8.43 0.47 5.40
N LYS A 87 -8.56 -0.83 5.65
CA LYS A 87 -8.86 -1.79 4.58
C LYS A 87 -10.14 -1.46 3.81
N SER A 88 -11.23 -1.13 4.51
CA SER A 88 -12.52 -0.84 3.86
C SER A 88 -12.46 0.38 2.94
N GLU A 89 -11.81 1.45 3.38
CA GLU A 89 -11.59 2.67 2.60
C GLU A 89 -10.72 2.40 1.37
N PHE A 90 -9.68 1.59 1.52
CA PHE A 90 -8.82 1.16 0.43
C PHE A 90 -9.57 0.31 -0.60
N ASP A 91 -10.33 -0.68 -0.15
CA ASP A 91 -11.10 -1.57 -1.03
C ASP A 91 -12.11 -0.76 -1.85
N GLU A 92 -12.87 0.14 -1.21
CA GLU A 92 -13.83 1.01 -1.89
C GLU A 92 -13.18 1.91 -2.93
N ALA A 93 -12.10 2.60 -2.55
CA ALA A 93 -11.42 3.55 -3.43
C ALA A 93 -10.77 2.88 -4.64
N THR A 94 -10.25 1.65 -4.48
CA THR A 94 -9.46 0.98 -5.52
C THR A 94 -10.26 0.01 -6.40
N ILE A 95 -11.55 -0.22 -6.14
CA ILE A 95 -12.37 -1.18 -6.89
C ILE A 95 -12.37 -0.93 -8.42
N GLN A 96 -12.46 0.33 -8.84
CA GLN A 96 -12.46 0.67 -10.26
C GLN A 96 -11.06 0.58 -10.88
N LEU A 97 -10.04 0.92 -10.12
CA LEU A 97 -8.64 0.78 -10.55
C LEU A 97 -8.29 -0.70 -10.79
N ARG A 98 -8.71 -1.58 -9.88
CA ARG A 98 -8.51 -3.03 -10.01
C ARG A 98 -9.25 -3.60 -11.23
N LYS A 99 -10.52 -3.24 -11.43
CA LYS A 99 -11.30 -3.65 -12.61
C LYS A 99 -10.65 -3.18 -13.92
N SER A 100 -10.13 -1.96 -13.94
CA SER A 100 -9.44 -1.42 -15.11
C SER A 100 -8.12 -2.16 -15.37
N ALA A 101 -7.36 -2.47 -14.32
CA ALA A 101 -6.14 -3.23 -14.42
C ALA A 101 -6.40 -4.66 -14.95
N GLN A 102 -7.39 -5.33 -14.41
CA GLN A 102 -7.79 -6.67 -14.88
C GLN A 102 -8.20 -6.65 -16.35
N LYS A 103 -8.94 -5.62 -16.79
CA LYS A 103 -9.31 -5.46 -18.20
C LYS A 103 -8.10 -5.22 -19.12
N MET A 104 -7.08 -4.49 -18.65
CA MET A 104 -5.89 -4.14 -19.45
C MET A 104 -4.86 -5.27 -19.52
N TYR A 105 -4.70 -6.01 -18.44
CA TYR A 105 -3.62 -6.99 -18.29
C TYR A 105 -4.12 -8.44 -18.18
N GLY A 106 -5.44 -8.65 -18.19
CA GLY A 106 -6.08 -9.95 -18.01
C GLY A 106 -5.83 -10.53 -16.62
N ASP A 107 -6.05 -11.82 -16.48
CA ASP A 107 -5.90 -12.54 -15.19
C ASP A 107 -4.45 -12.60 -14.69
N SER A 108 -3.50 -12.12 -15.49
CA SER A 108 -2.07 -12.06 -15.11
C SER A 108 -1.72 -10.95 -14.13
N THR A 109 -2.69 -10.12 -13.69
CA THR A 109 -2.44 -9.02 -12.74
C THR A 109 -2.04 -9.49 -11.34
N GLY A 110 -2.23 -10.77 -11.02
CA GLY A 110 -1.92 -11.33 -9.71
C GLY A 110 -2.90 -10.95 -8.60
N PHE A 111 -3.88 -10.06 -8.87
CA PHE A 111 -4.85 -9.64 -7.86
C PHE A 111 -5.75 -10.81 -7.39
N ASP A 112 -6.15 -11.70 -8.31
CA ASP A 112 -6.92 -12.88 -7.94
C ASP A 112 -6.05 -13.93 -7.22
N SER A 113 -4.75 -13.96 -7.49
CA SER A 113 -3.84 -14.90 -6.84
C SER A 113 -3.57 -14.55 -5.37
N VAL A 114 -3.66 -13.27 -5.01
CA VAL A 114 -3.59 -12.85 -3.60
C VAL A 114 -4.86 -13.26 -2.84
N SER A 115 -5.99 -13.38 -3.53
CA SER A 115 -7.25 -13.84 -2.93
C SER A 115 -7.36 -15.35 -2.75
N SER A 116 -6.50 -16.15 -3.38
CA SER A 116 -6.49 -17.60 -3.17
C SER A 116 -5.69 -17.97 -1.92
N ASP A 117 -6.32 -18.66 -0.98
CA ASP A 117 -5.72 -19.04 0.32
C ASP A 117 -4.38 -19.80 0.20
N GLY A 118 -4.17 -20.50 -0.90
CA GLY A 118 -2.93 -21.27 -1.13
C GLY A 118 -1.73 -20.38 -1.45
N LEU A 119 -1.91 -19.37 -2.29
CA LEU A 119 -0.81 -18.47 -2.70
C LEU A 119 -0.48 -17.45 -1.60
N ARG A 120 -1.50 -16.96 -0.88
CA ARG A 120 -1.34 -16.14 0.33
C ARG A 120 -0.39 -16.82 1.30
N LYS A 121 -0.65 -18.08 1.61
CA LYS A 121 0.15 -18.86 2.56
C LYS A 121 1.58 -19.06 2.07
N THR A 122 1.78 -19.26 0.78
CA THR A 122 3.11 -19.48 0.18
C THR A 122 3.92 -18.18 0.15
N VAL A 123 3.32 -17.07 -0.27
CA VAL A 123 3.98 -15.75 -0.31
C VAL A 123 4.30 -15.26 1.11
N LEU A 124 3.35 -15.38 2.05
CA LEU A 124 3.56 -15.08 3.46
C LEU A 124 4.70 -15.90 4.07
N ASN A 125 4.68 -17.21 3.88
CA ASN A 125 5.71 -18.08 4.41
C ASN A 125 7.09 -17.74 3.81
N SER A 126 7.15 -17.34 2.54
CA SER A 126 8.39 -16.92 1.88
C SER A 126 8.89 -15.58 2.42
N ILE A 127 8.00 -14.61 2.67
CA ILE A 127 8.34 -13.31 3.25
C ILE A 127 8.79 -13.48 4.71
N VAL A 128 8.02 -14.21 5.52
CA VAL A 128 8.32 -14.44 6.95
C VAL A 128 9.56 -15.31 7.15
N ALA A 129 9.82 -16.25 6.24
CA ALA A 129 11.02 -17.08 6.26
C ALA A 129 12.28 -16.34 5.76
N SER A 130 12.11 -15.18 5.13
CA SER A 130 13.23 -14.38 4.64
C SER A 130 14.15 -13.94 5.78
N PRO A 131 15.48 -14.10 5.67
CA PRO A 131 16.43 -13.62 6.66
C PRO A 131 16.31 -12.13 6.95
N TYR A 132 15.87 -11.37 5.95
CA TYR A 132 15.64 -9.92 6.07
C TYR A 132 14.42 -9.59 6.96
N PHE A 133 13.39 -10.43 6.98
CA PHE A 133 12.22 -10.20 7.84
C PHE A 133 12.53 -10.51 9.32
N LYS A 134 13.34 -11.54 9.57
CA LYS A 134 13.76 -11.92 10.92
C LYS A 134 14.66 -10.87 11.60
N SER A 135 15.33 -9.99 10.84
CA SER A 135 16.15 -8.91 11.41
C SER A 135 15.33 -7.71 11.91
N PHE A 136 14.04 -7.66 11.67
CA PHE A 136 13.13 -6.60 12.13
C PHE A 136 12.28 -7.01 13.35
N SER A 137 12.43 -8.24 13.85
CA SER A 137 11.72 -8.78 15.02
C SER A 137 12.58 -8.69 16.27
N LEU A 138 13.07 -7.49 16.61
CA LEU A 138 13.73 -7.17 17.89
C LEU A 138 13.06 -5.96 18.53
#